data_7a7387b5a24a4bb0e75f608bea9a03b1
#
_entry.id   7a7387b5a24a4bb0e75f608bea9a03b1
#
_cell.length_a   1.000
_cell.length_b   1.000
_cell.length_c   1.000
_cell.angle_alpha   90.00
_cell.angle_beta   90.00
_cell.angle_gamma   90.00
#
_symmetry.space_group_name_H-M   'P 1'
#
loop_
_entity.id
_entity.type
_entity.pdbx_description
1 polymer ?
#
loop_
_entity_poly.entity_id
_entity_poly.type
_entity_poly.pdbx_seq_one_letter_code
_entity_poly.pdbx_strand_id
1 'polypeptide(L)'
;LYEKQIFDSYNDFFTRKIRAEERPVNPDANALVSPSDGKVSVYKIHENGHFLIKHTEYTLEQLLQDKKLAKRYLDGHIYVIRLTVDDYHRYCYAADGRKSEQRKIAGILHTVNPVANDVCPIYKMNSREYCLIKTEQFGTLLQMEVGALMVGKISNNQQGLGFVHKGVEKGRFEFGGSTIILLTQKNVVIPDRDLLEHTGSGMETLAKMGEQIGRSANRLDA
;
A
#
# COMPACT_ATOMS: atom_id res chain seq x y z
N LEU A 1 -23.63 3.39 -2.86
CA LEU A 1 -22.19 3.22 -2.70
C LEU A 1 -21.86 2.15 -1.66
N TYR A 2 -22.48 2.15 -0.48
CA TYR A 2 -22.22 1.20 0.59
C TYR A 2 -23.35 0.17 0.74
N GLU A 3 -23.01 -0.99 1.32
CA GLU A 3 -23.99 -1.99 1.73
C GLU A 3 -24.92 -1.38 2.80
N LYS A 4 -26.21 -1.71 2.74
CA LYS A 4 -27.17 -1.28 3.77
C LYS A 4 -26.94 -2.12 5.02
N GLN A 5 -26.59 -1.47 6.12
CA GLN A 5 -26.49 -2.12 7.43
C GLN A 5 -26.83 -1.14 8.54
N ILE A 6 -27.16 -1.69 9.71
CA ILE A 6 -27.28 -0.94 10.95
C ILE A 6 -25.89 -0.93 11.61
N PHE A 7 -25.49 0.21 12.12
CA PHE A 7 -24.19 0.38 12.77
C PHE A 7 -24.38 0.50 14.27
N ASP A 8 -23.70 -0.36 15.03
CA ASP A 8 -23.77 -0.35 16.50
C ASP A 8 -22.72 0.59 17.10
N SER A 9 -21.73 0.99 16.31
CA SER A 9 -20.64 1.87 16.74
C SER A 9 -20.12 2.76 15.61
N TYR A 10 -19.39 3.82 15.97
CA TYR A 10 -18.70 4.64 14.97
C TYR A 10 -17.65 3.83 14.19
N ASN A 11 -17.00 2.86 14.83
CA ASN A 11 -16.03 2.00 14.15
C ASN A 11 -16.70 1.10 13.10
N ASP A 12 -17.91 0.59 13.37
CA ASP A 12 -18.67 -0.19 12.40
C ASP A 12 -19.05 0.67 11.18
N PHE A 13 -19.49 1.91 11.44
CA PHE A 13 -19.73 2.87 10.38
C PHE A 13 -18.45 3.18 9.58
N PHE A 14 -17.34 3.38 10.24
CA PHE A 14 -16.05 3.69 9.61
C PHE A 14 -15.55 2.53 8.75
N THR A 15 -15.69 1.29 9.22
CA THR A 15 -15.26 0.08 8.54
C THR A 15 -16.34 -0.57 7.67
N ARG A 16 -17.42 0.17 7.35
CA ARG A 16 -18.54 -0.30 6.51
C ARG A 16 -18.05 -0.85 5.18
N LYS A 17 -18.82 -1.79 4.62
CA LYS A 17 -18.50 -2.36 3.30
C LYS A 17 -19.08 -1.52 2.17
N ILE A 18 -18.27 -1.32 1.14
CA ILE A 18 -18.70 -0.79 -0.14
C ILE A 18 -19.27 -1.94 -0.99
N ARG A 19 -20.26 -1.64 -1.83
CA ARG A 19 -20.79 -2.63 -2.75
C ARG A 19 -19.75 -2.98 -3.80
N ALA A 20 -19.64 -4.25 -4.17
CA ALA A 20 -18.59 -4.75 -5.06
C ALA A 20 -18.55 -4.03 -6.43
N GLU A 21 -19.73 -3.68 -6.97
CA GLU A 21 -19.86 -2.96 -8.24
C GLU A 21 -19.30 -1.53 -8.21
N GLU A 22 -19.12 -0.95 -7.04
CA GLU A 22 -18.58 0.40 -6.87
C GLU A 22 -17.03 0.44 -6.85
N ARG A 23 -16.41 -0.73 -6.75
CA ARG A 23 -14.95 -0.92 -6.79
C ARG A 23 -14.60 -2.09 -7.71
N PRO A 24 -14.85 -1.94 -9.02
CA PRO A 24 -14.47 -2.96 -9.99
C PRO A 24 -12.96 -3.10 -10.00
N VAL A 25 -12.50 -4.35 -9.92
CA VAL A 25 -11.07 -4.67 -9.96
C VAL A 25 -10.66 -4.86 -11.41
N ASN A 26 -9.59 -4.20 -11.85
CA ASN A 26 -9.05 -4.39 -13.19
C ASN A 26 -8.71 -5.89 -13.40
N PRO A 27 -9.34 -6.56 -14.38
CA PRO A 27 -9.18 -8.01 -14.60
C PRO A 27 -7.86 -8.40 -15.28
N ASP A 28 -7.14 -7.46 -15.90
CA ASP A 28 -5.87 -7.76 -16.59
C ASP A 28 -4.82 -8.28 -15.60
N ALA A 29 -4.36 -9.50 -15.78
CA ALA A 29 -3.34 -10.12 -14.93
C ALA A 29 -2.04 -9.30 -14.87
N ASN A 30 -1.74 -8.51 -15.90
CA ASN A 30 -0.58 -7.63 -15.97
C ASN A 30 -0.81 -6.24 -15.36
N ALA A 31 -2.01 -5.93 -14.86
CA ALA A 31 -2.30 -4.70 -14.13
C ALA A 31 -2.02 -4.88 -12.65
N LEU A 32 -1.09 -4.09 -12.11
CA LEU A 32 -0.94 -3.89 -10.66
C LEU A 32 -2.04 -2.94 -10.22
N VAL A 33 -2.87 -3.34 -9.25
CA VAL A 33 -4.00 -2.51 -8.81
C VAL A 33 -3.74 -1.82 -7.48
N SER A 34 -4.40 -0.67 -7.29
CA SER A 34 -4.43 -0.02 -5.99
C SER A 34 -5.12 -0.93 -4.96
N PRO A 35 -4.45 -1.24 -3.85
CA PRO A 35 -5.04 -2.07 -2.80
C PRO A 35 -6.12 -1.34 -1.99
N SER A 36 -6.24 -0.02 -2.09
CA SER A 36 -7.22 0.78 -1.36
C SER A 36 -7.61 2.04 -2.13
N ASP A 37 -8.69 2.67 -1.70
CA ASP A 37 -8.91 4.09 -2.01
C ASP A 37 -7.80 4.91 -1.37
N GLY A 38 -7.49 6.05 -1.95
CA GLY A 38 -6.53 6.99 -1.36
C GLY A 38 -5.79 7.85 -2.37
N LYS A 39 -4.81 8.56 -1.85
CA LYS A 39 -3.92 9.45 -2.60
C LYS A 39 -2.57 8.78 -2.79
N VAL A 40 -2.25 8.49 -4.04
CA VAL A 40 -1.06 7.71 -4.44
C VAL A 40 0.07 8.64 -4.82
N SER A 41 1.27 8.35 -4.33
CA SER A 41 2.53 8.87 -4.82
C SER A 41 3.49 7.72 -5.08
N VAL A 42 4.35 7.86 -6.10
CA VAL A 42 5.31 6.81 -6.48
C VAL A 42 6.72 7.39 -6.52
N TYR A 43 7.62 6.79 -5.76
CA TYR A 43 9.01 7.24 -5.70
C TYR A 43 9.96 6.13 -6.14
N LYS A 44 11.05 6.54 -6.77
CA LYS A 44 12.17 5.63 -7.07
C LYS A 44 12.95 5.34 -5.81
N ILE A 45 13.29 4.07 -5.60
CA ILE A 45 14.25 3.64 -4.58
C ILE A 45 15.64 3.66 -5.23
N HIS A 46 16.60 4.35 -4.63
CA HIS A 46 17.97 4.39 -5.14
C HIS A 46 18.73 3.09 -4.87
N GLU A 47 19.84 2.88 -5.57
CA GLU A 47 20.69 1.69 -5.43
C GLU A 47 21.28 1.49 -4.01
N ASN A 48 21.39 2.57 -3.24
CA ASN A 48 21.81 2.55 -1.83
C ASN A 48 20.64 2.30 -0.85
N GLY A 49 19.41 2.10 -1.37
CA GLY A 49 18.21 1.86 -0.58
C GLY A 49 17.56 3.10 0.02
N HIS A 50 18.02 4.30 -0.35
CA HIS A 50 17.42 5.57 0.04
C HIS A 50 16.29 5.97 -0.92
N PHE A 51 15.31 6.66 -0.41
CA PHE A 51 14.23 7.31 -1.17
C PHE A 51 13.69 8.51 -0.40
N LEU A 52 13.17 9.47 -1.16
CA LEU A 52 12.56 10.68 -0.60
C LEU A 52 11.04 10.58 -0.74
N ILE A 53 10.34 10.76 0.39
CA ILE A 53 8.90 11.03 0.37
C ILE A 53 8.74 12.50 0.72
N LYS A 54 8.40 13.32 -0.26
CA LYS A 54 8.45 14.79 -0.18
C LYS A 54 9.87 15.24 0.23
N HIS A 55 10.03 15.84 1.40
CA HIS A 55 11.32 16.37 1.89
C HIS A 55 12.00 15.46 2.93
N THR A 56 11.38 14.31 3.27
CA THR A 56 11.91 13.41 4.30
C THR A 56 12.60 12.21 3.68
N GLU A 57 13.83 11.99 4.11
CA GLU A 57 14.63 10.83 3.67
C GLU A 57 14.30 9.57 4.48
N TYR A 58 14.17 8.48 3.77
CA TYR A 58 13.94 7.14 4.30
C TYR A 58 14.95 6.17 3.75
N THR A 59 15.20 5.10 4.51
CA THR A 59 15.90 3.93 4.00
C THR A 59 15.02 2.68 4.08
N LEU A 60 15.18 1.78 3.12
CA LEU A 60 14.49 0.49 3.16
C LEU A 60 14.81 -0.31 4.43
N GLU A 61 16.06 -0.25 4.91
CA GLU A 61 16.46 -0.95 6.14
C GLU A 61 15.67 -0.46 7.35
N GLN A 62 15.48 0.85 7.48
CA GLN A 62 14.69 1.43 8.57
C GLN A 62 13.20 1.10 8.43
N LEU A 63 12.69 1.10 7.20
CA LEU A 63 11.29 0.79 6.93
C LEU A 63 10.97 -0.67 7.23
N LEU A 64 11.84 -1.60 6.82
CA LEU A 64 11.60 -3.05 6.90
C LEU A 64 12.18 -3.70 8.16
N GLN A 65 13.12 -3.06 8.84
CA GLN A 65 13.94 -3.63 9.92
C GLN A 65 14.56 -4.99 9.52
N ASP A 66 14.90 -5.12 8.24
CA ASP A 66 15.49 -6.33 7.65
C ASP A 66 16.42 -5.95 6.49
N LYS A 67 17.72 -5.93 6.73
CA LYS A 67 18.76 -5.58 5.74
C LYS A 67 18.78 -6.52 4.54
N LYS A 68 18.53 -7.81 4.76
CA LYS A 68 18.54 -8.81 3.69
C LYS A 68 17.33 -8.65 2.78
N LEU A 69 16.18 -8.39 3.36
CA LEU A 69 14.96 -8.12 2.61
C LEU A 69 15.05 -6.80 1.85
N ALA A 70 15.60 -5.75 2.47
CA ALA A 70 15.77 -4.42 1.86
C ALA A 70 16.53 -4.49 0.53
N LYS A 71 17.58 -5.31 0.45
CA LYS A 71 18.38 -5.49 -0.78
C LYS A 71 17.60 -5.98 -1.98
N ARG A 72 16.44 -6.63 -1.77
CA ARG A 72 15.60 -7.14 -2.86
C ARG A 72 14.83 -6.06 -3.61
N TYR A 73 14.69 -4.87 -3.01
CA TYR A 73 13.90 -3.76 -3.55
C TYR A 73 14.74 -2.56 -3.99
N LEU A 74 16.08 -2.69 -3.98
CA LEU A 74 16.97 -1.69 -4.51
C LEU A 74 16.65 -1.43 -5.98
N ASP A 75 16.71 -0.18 -6.43
CA ASP A 75 16.34 0.28 -7.77
C ASP A 75 14.87 0.03 -8.17
N GLY A 76 14.04 -0.45 -7.27
CA GLY A 76 12.61 -0.61 -7.46
C GLY A 76 11.82 0.68 -7.25
N HIS A 77 10.52 0.53 -6.99
CA HIS A 77 9.63 1.64 -6.67
C HIS A 77 8.93 1.41 -5.33
N ILE A 78 8.63 2.53 -4.67
CA ILE A 78 7.74 2.57 -3.53
C ILE A 78 6.50 3.37 -3.90
N TYR A 79 5.33 2.75 -3.74
CA TYR A 79 4.02 3.39 -3.81
C TYR A 79 3.59 3.71 -2.39
N VAL A 80 3.20 4.93 -2.15
CA VAL A 80 2.64 5.40 -0.88
C VAL A 80 1.19 5.79 -1.14
N ILE A 81 0.27 5.04 -0.57
CA ILE A 81 -1.17 5.22 -0.73
C ILE A 81 -1.71 5.70 0.60
N ARG A 82 -1.99 6.97 0.69
CA ARG A 82 -2.43 7.65 1.91
C ARG A 82 -3.95 7.74 1.92
N LEU A 83 -4.56 7.20 2.98
CA LEU A 83 -5.98 7.29 3.22
C LEU A 83 -6.27 8.43 4.20
N THR A 84 -7.26 9.25 3.86
CA THR A 84 -7.85 10.24 4.76
C THR A 84 -9.12 9.67 5.39
N VAL A 85 -9.66 10.31 6.39
CA VAL A 85 -10.86 9.84 7.11
C VAL A 85 -12.09 9.67 6.21
N ASP A 86 -12.11 10.33 5.07
CA ASP A 86 -13.19 10.28 4.08
C ASP A 86 -13.08 9.08 3.13
N ASP A 87 -11.89 8.46 3.05
CA ASP A 87 -11.62 7.35 2.15
C ASP A 87 -12.25 6.03 2.66
N TYR A 88 -12.29 5.03 1.80
CA TYR A 88 -12.69 3.68 2.15
C TYR A 88 -11.54 2.93 2.85
N HIS A 89 -11.75 2.47 4.08
CA HIS A 89 -10.67 1.94 4.93
C HIS A 89 -10.51 0.42 4.93
N ARG A 90 -11.21 -0.30 4.06
CA ARG A 90 -10.88 -1.70 3.74
C ARG A 90 -9.91 -1.72 2.57
N TYR A 91 -9.07 -2.73 2.53
CA TYR A 91 -8.06 -2.88 1.51
C TYR A 91 -7.97 -4.32 1.01
N CYS A 92 -7.52 -4.49 -0.23
CA CYS A 92 -7.40 -5.76 -0.91
C CYS A 92 -5.94 -6.12 -1.22
N TYR A 93 -5.73 -7.31 -1.76
CA TYR A 93 -4.44 -7.69 -2.34
C TYR A 93 -4.26 -7.02 -3.70
N ALA A 94 -3.06 -6.46 -3.94
CA ALA A 94 -2.73 -5.72 -5.17
C ALA A 94 -2.50 -6.63 -6.39
N ALA A 95 -2.23 -7.90 -6.19
CA ALA A 95 -1.98 -8.90 -7.25
C ALA A 95 -2.27 -10.32 -6.75
N ASP A 96 -2.42 -11.27 -7.69
CA ASP A 96 -2.47 -12.70 -7.40
C ASP A 96 -1.07 -13.21 -6.99
N GLY A 97 -1.02 -14.16 -6.05
CA GLY A 97 0.25 -14.79 -5.71
C GLY A 97 0.26 -15.57 -4.41
N ARG A 98 1.42 -16.12 -4.09
CA ARG A 98 1.66 -16.81 -2.82
C ARG A 98 2.11 -15.81 -1.77
N LYS A 99 1.27 -15.64 -0.76
CA LYS A 99 1.50 -14.73 0.37
C LYS A 99 2.37 -15.41 1.44
N SER A 100 3.34 -14.67 1.97
CA SER A 100 4.07 -15.03 3.19
C SER A 100 3.20 -14.89 4.44
N GLU A 101 3.70 -15.33 5.59
CA GLU A 101 3.15 -14.90 6.87
C GLU A 101 3.16 -13.39 7.01
N GLN A 102 2.21 -12.86 7.79
CA GLN A 102 2.16 -11.45 8.13
C GLN A 102 3.25 -11.14 9.16
N ARG A 103 4.08 -10.14 8.90
CA ARG A 103 5.11 -9.66 9.82
C ARG A 103 4.68 -8.34 10.43
N LYS A 104 4.86 -8.23 11.74
CA LYS A 104 4.54 -7.02 12.50
C LYS A 104 5.83 -6.34 12.96
N ILE A 105 5.89 -5.04 12.75
CA ILE A 105 6.94 -4.17 13.28
C ILE A 105 6.26 -3.23 14.26
N ALA A 106 6.61 -3.38 15.54
CA ALA A 106 6.13 -2.50 16.59
C ALA A 106 6.66 -1.07 16.37
N GLY A 107 5.85 -0.09 16.68
CA GLY A 107 6.18 1.31 16.56
C GLY A 107 5.20 2.14 17.37
N ILE A 108 5.29 3.46 17.19
CA ILE A 108 4.37 4.43 17.76
C ILE A 108 3.25 4.74 16.76
N LEU A 109 2.27 5.53 17.17
CA LEU A 109 1.16 5.94 16.33
C LEU A 109 1.19 7.47 16.18
N HIS A 110 1.99 7.96 15.23
CA HIS A 110 1.94 9.35 14.78
C HIS A 110 0.88 9.55 13.69
N THR A 111 0.47 10.80 13.51
CA THR A 111 -0.38 11.17 12.37
C THR A 111 0.29 10.83 11.04
N VAL A 112 -0.48 10.47 10.02
CA VAL A 112 -0.02 10.31 8.63
C VAL A 112 -0.28 11.57 7.80
N ASN A 113 -0.55 12.71 8.43
CA ASN A 113 -0.69 13.98 7.73
C ASN A 113 0.63 14.31 7.01
N PRO A 114 0.60 14.69 5.72
CA PRO A 114 1.80 15.03 4.96
C PRO A 114 2.68 16.10 5.59
N VAL A 115 2.09 17.07 6.27
CA VAL A 115 2.83 18.13 6.99
C VAL A 115 3.67 17.55 8.13
N ALA A 116 3.20 16.51 8.78
CA ALA A 116 3.97 15.84 9.84
C ALA A 116 5.18 15.07 9.28
N ASN A 117 5.09 14.59 8.04
CA ASN A 117 6.22 13.92 7.39
C ASN A 117 7.41 14.85 7.14
N ASP A 118 7.17 16.14 6.95
CA ASP A 118 8.25 17.12 6.74
C ASP A 118 9.06 17.38 8.03
N VAL A 119 8.52 17.01 9.18
CA VAL A 119 9.15 17.20 10.50
C VAL A 119 9.61 15.87 11.11
N CYS A 120 8.90 14.78 10.81
CA CYS A 120 9.11 13.48 11.48
C CYS A 120 8.93 12.34 10.47
N PRO A 121 9.85 11.38 10.38
CA PRO A 121 9.80 10.28 9.42
C PRO A 121 8.76 9.23 9.84
N ILE A 122 7.49 9.58 9.72
CA ILE A 122 6.32 8.87 10.27
C ILE A 122 6.21 7.41 9.81
N TYR A 123 6.52 7.11 8.54
CA TYR A 123 6.34 5.75 8.00
C TYR A 123 7.28 4.72 8.61
N LYS A 124 8.47 5.11 9.04
CA LYS A 124 9.42 4.21 9.73
C LYS A 124 9.24 4.16 11.23
N MET A 125 8.53 5.12 11.82
CA MET A 125 8.28 5.21 13.25
C MET A 125 6.97 4.54 13.66
N ASN A 126 5.97 4.58 12.80
CA ASN A 126 4.65 4.02 13.11
C ASN A 126 4.66 2.49 13.11
N SER A 127 3.78 1.94 13.94
CA SER A 127 3.46 0.51 13.95
C SER A 127 2.96 0.09 12.56
N ARG A 128 3.47 -1.01 12.04
CA ARG A 128 3.17 -1.47 10.69
C ARG A 128 3.20 -2.97 10.57
N GLU A 129 2.46 -3.49 9.61
CA GLU A 129 2.43 -4.91 9.30
C GLU A 129 2.68 -5.09 7.81
N TYR A 130 3.34 -6.17 7.39
CA TYR A 130 3.52 -6.45 5.97
C TYR A 130 3.56 -7.93 5.66
N CYS A 131 3.26 -8.25 4.41
CA CYS A 131 3.51 -9.56 3.82
C CYS A 131 4.21 -9.42 2.47
N LEU A 132 4.87 -10.50 2.06
CA LEU A 132 5.42 -10.67 0.72
C LEU A 132 4.40 -11.44 -0.11
N ILE A 133 4.21 -11.03 -1.36
CA ILE A 133 3.35 -11.71 -2.33
C ILE A 133 4.23 -12.09 -3.52
N LYS A 134 4.54 -13.39 -3.65
CA LYS A 134 5.28 -13.91 -4.81
C LYS A 134 4.30 -14.11 -5.94
N THR A 135 4.39 -13.27 -6.95
CA THR A 135 3.52 -13.22 -8.13
C THR A 135 4.23 -13.81 -9.36
N GLU A 136 3.47 -14.09 -10.40
CA GLU A 136 4.02 -14.48 -11.71
C GLU A 136 4.46 -13.24 -12.53
N GLN A 137 3.68 -12.14 -12.47
CA GLN A 137 3.84 -10.97 -13.32
C GLN A 137 4.77 -9.91 -12.74
N PHE A 138 4.83 -9.79 -11.40
CA PHE A 138 5.47 -8.67 -10.70
C PHE A 138 6.62 -9.08 -9.78
N GLY A 139 7.16 -10.31 -9.94
CA GLY A 139 8.16 -10.84 -9.01
C GLY A 139 7.61 -10.95 -7.59
N THR A 140 8.36 -10.47 -6.59
CA THR A 140 7.88 -10.45 -5.21
C THR A 140 7.50 -9.03 -4.80
N LEU A 141 6.21 -8.76 -4.67
CA LEU A 141 5.69 -7.51 -4.09
C LEU A 141 5.79 -7.58 -2.56
N LEU A 142 5.98 -6.42 -1.92
CA LEU A 142 5.76 -6.27 -0.50
C LEU A 142 4.57 -5.32 -0.32
N GLN A 143 3.56 -5.78 0.40
CA GLN A 143 2.40 -4.96 0.76
C GLN A 143 2.39 -4.75 2.27
N MET A 144 2.43 -3.47 2.68
CA MET A 144 2.56 -3.03 4.06
C MET A 144 1.42 -2.09 4.43
N GLU A 145 0.83 -2.33 5.56
CA GLU A 145 -0.14 -1.45 6.22
C GLU A 145 0.59 -0.67 7.34
N VAL A 146 0.47 0.64 7.34
CA VAL A 146 1.03 1.53 8.35
C VAL A 146 -0.10 2.17 9.15
N GLY A 147 -0.11 1.92 10.46
CA GLY A 147 -1.04 2.54 11.38
C GLY A 147 -0.69 3.99 11.68
N ALA A 148 -1.68 4.76 12.16
CA ALA A 148 -1.49 6.16 12.52
C ALA A 148 -2.19 6.53 13.83
N LEU A 149 -1.98 7.78 14.26
CA LEU A 149 -2.65 8.35 15.43
C LEU A 149 -4.18 8.23 15.26
N MET A 150 -4.86 7.78 16.29
CA MET A 150 -6.29 7.44 16.35
C MET A 150 -6.70 6.19 15.53
N VAL A 151 -5.76 5.57 14.78
CA VAL A 151 -5.97 4.28 14.10
C VAL A 151 -5.10 3.23 14.79
N GLY A 152 -5.60 2.72 15.89
CA GLY A 152 -4.81 1.80 16.72
C GLY A 152 -4.66 0.40 16.14
N LYS A 153 -5.45 0.00 15.14
CA LYS A 153 -5.50 -1.42 14.78
C LYS A 153 -5.56 -1.66 13.28
N ILE A 154 -4.53 -2.33 12.80
CA ILE A 154 -4.50 -3.01 11.51
C ILE A 154 -5.15 -4.36 11.71
N SER A 155 -6.21 -4.67 10.97
CA SER A 155 -6.93 -5.94 11.05
C SER A 155 -6.81 -6.70 9.73
N ASN A 156 -5.79 -7.56 9.64
CA ASN A 156 -5.59 -8.44 8.49
C ASN A 156 -6.38 -9.74 8.64
N ASN A 157 -7.12 -10.14 7.60
CA ASN A 157 -8.00 -11.32 7.62
C ASN A 157 -7.21 -12.63 7.64
N GLN A 158 -6.02 -12.67 7.02
CA GLN A 158 -5.19 -13.87 6.94
C GLN A 158 -3.78 -13.59 7.45
N GLN A 159 -3.39 -14.26 8.53
CA GLN A 159 -2.07 -14.10 9.16
C GLN A 159 -1.02 -15.06 8.53
N GLY A 160 -1.40 -16.27 8.25
CA GLY A 160 -0.51 -17.36 7.77
C GLY A 160 -0.19 -17.28 6.27
N LEU A 161 0.55 -18.30 5.84
CA LEU A 161 0.88 -18.57 4.44
C LEU A 161 -0.40 -18.89 3.64
N GLY A 162 -0.41 -18.58 2.35
CA GLY A 162 -1.51 -18.99 1.48
C GLY A 162 -1.39 -18.41 0.07
N PHE A 163 -2.30 -18.82 -0.80
CA PHE A 163 -2.51 -18.18 -2.08
C PHE A 163 -3.57 -17.09 -1.92
N VAL A 164 -3.34 -15.95 -2.55
CA VAL A 164 -4.24 -14.79 -2.48
C VAL A 164 -4.57 -14.31 -3.89
N HIS A 165 -5.78 -13.74 -4.03
CA HIS A 165 -6.26 -13.22 -5.30
C HIS A 165 -6.34 -11.71 -5.28
N LYS A 166 -5.96 -11.09 -6.39
CA LYS A 166 -6.09 -9.67 -6.67
C LYS A 166 -7.52 -9.19 -6.41
N GLY A 167 -7.66 -8.09 -5.69
CA GLY A 167 -8.96 -7.53 -5.35
C GLY A 167 -9.68 -8.18 -4.18
N VAL A 168 -9.26 -9.36 -3.73
CA VAL A 168 -9.82 -9.98 -2.52
C VAL A 168 -9.41 -9.20 -1.28
N GLU A 169 -10.37 -8.95 -0.38
CA GLU A 169 -10.14 -8.19 0.84
C GLU A 169 -9.03 -8.82 1.70
N LYS A 170 -7.96 -8.06 1.90
CA LYS A 170 -6.85 -8.42 2.77
C LYS A 170 -7.13 -8.05 4.23
N GLY A 171 -7.83 -6.94 4.44
CA GLY A 171 -8.13 -6.45 5.77
C GLY A 171 -8.76 -5.06 5.78
N ARG A 172 -8.72 -4.44 6.95
CA ARG A 172 -9.22 -3.10 7.19
C ARG A 172 -8.40 -2.35 8.24
N PHE A 173 -8.44 -1.05 8.14
CA PHE A 173 -8.04 -0.17 9.24
C PHE A 173 -9.25 0.14 10.11
N GLU A 174 -9.08 0.10 11.42
CA GLU A 174 -10.06 0.62 12.35
C GLU A 174 -9.86 2.15 12.48
N PHE A 175 -10.79 2.89 13.02
CA PHE A 175 -10.93 4.35 12.93
C PHE A 175 -9.63 5.16 12.94
N GLY A 176 -9.45 6.06 11.93
CA GLY A 176 -8.46 7.13 11.77
C GLY A 176 -7.74 7.14 10.41
N GLY A 177 -6.67 7.95 10.25
CA GLY A 177 -5.84 8.02 9.05
C GLY A 177 -4.90 6.81 8.93
N SER A 178 -4.55 6.41 7.72
CA SER A 178 -3.74 5.22 7.46
C SER A 178 -2.97 5.32 6.15
N THR A 179 -2.01 4.44 5.95
CA THR A 179 -1.24 4.41 4.71
C THR A 179 -0.96 2.96 4.31
N ILE A 180 -1.08 2.65 3.03
CA ILE A 180 -0.56 1.40 2.46
C ILE A 180 0.69 1.72 1.66
N ILE A 181 1.71 0.90 1.84
CA ILE A 181 2.95 0.97 1.07
C ILE A 181 3.06 -0.31 0.24
N LEU A 182 3.33 -0.14 -1.07
CA LEU A 182 3.75 -1.25 -1.93
C LEU A 182 5.21 -1.03 -2.31
N LEU A 183 6.02 -2.09 -2.22
CA LEU A 183 7.37 -2.12 -2.78
C LEU A 183 7.41 -3.08 -3.96
N THR A 184 8.00 -2.62 -5.06
CA THR A 184 8.26 -3.42 -6.24
C THR A 184 9.76 -3.59 -6.45
N GLN A 185 10.17 -4.73 -6.99
CA GLN A 185 11.57 -4.98 -7.33
C GLN A 185 11.96 -4.16 -8.58
N LYS A 186 13.26 -4.08 -8.84
CA LYS A 186 13.81 -3.43 -10.04
C LYS A 186 13.24 -4.07 -11.32
N ASN A 187 12.81 -3.24 -12.25
CA ASN A 187 12.39 -3.62 -13.61
C ASN A 187 11.25 -4.64 -13.72
N VAL A 188 10.42 -4.81 -12.68
CA VAL A 188 9.27 -5.74 -12.74
C VAL A 188 7.93 -5.03 -12.89
N VAL A 189 7.85 -3.76 -12.49
CA VAL A 189 6.66 -2.92 -12.63
C VAL A 189 7.03 -1.61 -13.28
N ILE A 190 6.20 -1.19 -14.23
CA ILE A 190 6.21 0.15 -14.81
C ILE A 190 5.03 0.89 -14.17
N PRO A 191 5.28 1.89 -13.31
CA PRO A 191 4.21 2.73 -12.78
C PRO A 191 3.47 3.47 -13.89
N ASP A 192 2.19 3.75 -13.68
CA ASP A 192 1.42 4.54 -14.62
C ASP A 192 1.98 5.97 -14.70
N ARG A 193 1.94 6.52 -15.90
CA ARG A 193 2.66 7.75 -16.24
C ARG A 193 2.16 8.96 -15.45
N ASP A 194 0.86 9.07 -15.27
CA ASP A 194 0.21 10.14 -14.51
C ASP A 194 0.67 10.15 -13.04
N LEU A 195 0.85 8.96 -12.42
CA LEU A 195 1.37 8.85 -11.05
C LEU A 195 2.79 9.41 -10.94
N LEU A 196 3.65 9.11 -11.93
CA LEU A 196 5.03 9.60 -11.95
C LEU A 196 5.08 11.12 -12.18
N GLU A 197 4.28 11.63 -13.13
CA GLU A 197 4.21 13.07 -13.46
C GLU A 197 3.67 13.89 -12.28
N HIS A 198 2.58 13.45 -11.65
CA HIS A 198 2.01 14.13 -10.48
C HIS A 198 2.98 14.09 -9.30
N THR A 199 3.55 12.91 -8.98
CA THR A 199 4.52 12.81 -7.89
C THR A 199 5.75 13.69 -8.15
N GLY A 200 6.26 13.73 -9.38
CA GLY A 200 7.38 14.60 -9.78
C GLY A 200 7.06 16.09 -9.61
N SER A 201 5.79 16.47 -9.70
CA SER A 201 5.29 17.83 -9.48
C SER A 201 4.88 18.10 -8.02
N GLY A 202 5.14 17.15 -7.10
CA GLY A 202 4.78 17.27 -5.68
C GLY A 202 3.29 17.03 -5.38
N MET A 203 2.52 16.55 -6.37
CA MET A 203 1.09 16.25 -6.24
C MET A 203 0.87 14.76 -5.96
N GLU A 204 -0.29 14.45 -5.35
CA GLU A 204 -0.78 13.09 -5.17
C GLU A 204 -1.89 12.81 -6.19
N THR A 205 -2.00 11.57 -6.68
CA THR A 205 -3.06 11.14 -7.59
C THR A 205 -4.13 10.38 -6.82
N LEU A 206 -5.40 10.74 -7.02
CA LEU A 206 -6.51 9.96 -6.46
C LEU A 206 -6.61 8.63 -7.20
N ALA A 207 -6.68 7.54 -6.45
CA ALA A 207 -6.97 6.21 -6.99
C ALA A 207 -8.01 5.50 -6.11
N LYS A 208 -8.84 4.69 -6.73
CA LYS A 208 -9.79 3.81 -6.05
C LYS A 208 -9.23 2.40 -5.96
N MET A 209 -9.63 1.68 -4.93
CA MET A 209 -9.34 0.25 -4.79
C MET A 209 -9.73 -0.50 -6.07
N GLY A 210 -8.79 -1.30 -6.60
CA GLY A 210 -9.00 -2.06 -7.84
C GLY A 210 -8.60 -1.34 -9.14
N GLU A 211 -8.40 -0.03 -9.12
CA GLU A 211 -7.88 0.71 -10.28
C GLU A 211 -6.40 0.39 -10.53
N GLN A 212 -6.01 0.38 -11.79
CA GLN A 212 -4.60 0.18 -12.17
C GLN A 212 -3.74 1.35 -11.69
N ILE A 213 -2.56 1.01 -11.15
CA ILE A 213 -1.52 1.94 -10.72
C ILE A 213 -0.16 1.64 -11.33
N GLY A 214 -0.11 0.63 -12.18
CA GLY A 214 1.09 0.20 -12.90
C GLY A 214 0.83 -1.10 -13.65
N ARG A 215 1.82 -1.52 -14.41
CA ARG A 215 1.73 -2.75 -15.22
C ARG A 215 3.03 -3.55 -15.16
N SER A 216 2.94 -4.84 -15.47
CA SER A 216 4.12 -5.70 -15.59
C SER A 216 5.06 -5.20 -16.69
N ALA A 217 6.35 -5.15 -16.39
CA ALA A 217 7.38 -4.79 -17.36
C ALA A 217 7.60 -5.91 -18.40
N ASN A 218 7.28 -7.16 -18.09
CA ASN A 218 7.51 -8.32 -18.97
C ASN A 218 6.65 -8.32 -20.24
N ARG A 219 5.72 -7.38 -20.39
CA ARG A 219 4.83 -7.25 -21.58
C ARG A 219 5.40 -6.39 -22.70
N LEU A 220 6.55 -5.75 -22.52
CA LEU A 220 7.14 -4.87 -23.55
C LEU A 220 7.97 -5.62 -24.59
N ASP A 221 8.25 -6.91 -24.36
CA ASP A 221 9.08 -7.75 -25.23
C ASP A 221 8.27 -8.83 -26.00
N ALA A 222 6.93 -8.67 -26.10
CA ALA A 222 6.04 -9.58 -26.83
C ALA A 222 5.30 -8.89 -27.98
#